data_6ee5404f7dce9d05808429219a01f5b3
#
_entry.id   6ee5404f7dce9d05808429219a01f5b3
#
_cell.length_a   1.000
_cell.length_b   1.000
_cell.length_c   1.000
_cell.angle_alpha   90.00
_cell.angle_beta   90.00
_cell.angle_gamma   90.00
#
_symmetry.space_group_name_H-M   'P 1'
#
loop_
_entity.id
_entity.type
_entity.pdbx_description
1 polymer ?
#
loop_
_entity_poly.entity_id
_entity_poly.type
_entity_poly.pdbx_seq_one_letter_code
_entity_poly.pdbx_strand_id
1 'polypeptide(L)'
;MRAMVLRRQKPVERRPLACVERETPEPGPGELLLRVRYCGICRTDLHLVEGDMPLRRRPIVPGHQAVGVIEEMGRGVTGCKRGRRVGVPWIAGSCGACMHCRQGRENLCERLAFHGWTRDGGFASHMTVRADCAFPLPRLPDEHVAPLLCAGVVGYRALRRARIERGSTVALWGFGSSAHIGIQILRHWDCKVQVFTRSRAHQGHARALGASWVGSPKARAPSLSESAVIYAPVGELVPRALRNLAPGGTLALADIHMTPLPTMEYALLWKEKTVTSVANSTRDDVRELLRLAARIPLRSEVTLFPLEKANEALLAVKRSRLRGSAVLVNEA
;
A
#
# COMPACT_ATOMS: atom_id res chain seq x y z
N MET A 1 -18.62 -12.33 -15.39
CA MET A 1 -17.43 -11.47 -15.23
C MET A 1 -16.14 -12.26 -15.29
N ARG A 2 -15.07 -11.69 -15.85
CA ARG A 2 -13.72 -12.30 -15.79
C ARG A 2 -13.08 -12.06 -14.42
N ALA A 3 -12.37 -13.07 -13.87
CA ALA A 3 -11.66 -12.96 -12.61
C ALA A 3 -10.42 -13.85 -12.55
N MET A 4 -9.36 -13.35 -11.91
CA MET A 4 -8.16 -14.12 -11.58
C MET A 4 -8.34 -14.77 -10.21
N VAL A 5 -8.45 -16.10 -10.18
CA VAL A 5 -8.84 -16.85 -8.97
C VAL A 5 -7.67 -17.62 -8.41
N LEU A 6 -7.42 -17.48 -7.11
CA LEU A 6 -6.50 -18.27 -6.32
C LEU A 6 -7.26 -19.43 -5.63
N ARG A 7 -6.97 -20.66 -6.03
CA ARG A 7 -7.52 -21.87 -5.40
C ARG A 7 -6.57 -22.49 -4.38
N ARG A 8 -5.26 -22.45 -4.68
CA ARG A 8 -4.17 -22.99 -3.85
C ARG A 8 -2.96 -22.08 -3.94
N GLN A 9 -2.33 -21.83 -2.80
CA GLN A 9 -1.08 -21.10 -2.71
C GLN A 9 0.06 -21.93 -3.32
N LYS A 10 0.87 -21.30 -4.15
CA LYS A 10 2.05 -21.89 -4.80
C LYS A 10 3.03 -20.76 -5.16
N PRO A 11 4.33 -21.07 -5.33
CA PRO A 11 5.27 -20.11 -5.89
C PRO A 11 4.72 -19.48 -7.18
N VAL A 12 4.87 -18.17 -7.34
CA VAL A 12 4.30 -17.41 -8.47
C VAL A 12 4.81 -17.88 -9.82
N GLU A 13 6.00 -18.48 -9.85
CA GLU A 13 6.59 -19.13 -11.05
C GLU A 13 5.71 -20.26 -11.59
N ARG A 14 4.88 -20.88 -10.76
CA ARG A 14 3.91 -21.93 -11.14
C ARG A 14 2.54 -21.36 -11.54
N ARG A 15 2.43 -20.05 -11.75
CA ARG A 15 1.23 -19.35 -12.23
C ARG A 15 -0.04 -19.76 -11.46
N PRO A 16 -0.11 -19.53 -10.13
CA PRO A 16 -1.19 -20.04 -9.28
C PRO A 16 -2.56 -19.41 -9.51
N LEU A 17 -2.63 -18.25 -10.15
CA LEU A 17 -3.88 -17.59 -10.51
C LEU A 17 -4.43 -18.14 -11.82
N ALA A 18 -5.70 -18.57 -11.82
CA ALA A 18 -6.43 -18.98 -13.01
C ALA A 18 -7.41 -17.89 -13.43
N CYS A 19 -7.40 -17.52 -14.72
CA CYS A 19 -8.43 -16.67 -15.30
C CYS A 19 -9.68 -17.51 -15.54
N VAL A 20 -10.82 -17.06 -15.00
CA VAL A 20 -12.10 -17.76 -15.11
C VAL A 20 -13.24 -16.80 -15.38
N GLU A 21 -14.27 -17.28 -16.08
CA GLU A 21 -15.57 -16.62 -16.14
C GLU A 21 -16.39 -16.99 -14.91
N ARG A 22 -17.08 -16.01 -14.32
CA ARG A 22 -17.98 -16.15 -13.16
C ARG A 22 -19.20 -15.29 -13.35
N GLU A 23 -20.26 -15.59 -12.62
CA GLU A 23 -21.40 -14.67 -12.49
C GLU A 23 -20.95 -13.35 -11.86
N THR A 24 -21.50 -12.25 -12.33
CA THR A 24 -21.28 -10.94 -11.72
C THR A 24 -22.00 -10.90 -10.36
N PRO A 25 -21.30 -10.54 -9.27
CA PRO A 25 -21.92 -10.53 -7.95
C PRO A 25 -22.95 -9.40 -7.84
N GLU A 26 -24.03 -9.63 -7.12
CA GLU A 26 -25.01 -8.62 -6.77
C GLU A 26 -24.59 -7.87 -5.50
N PRO A 27 -24.80 -6.53 -5.42
CA PRO A 27 -24.48 -5.78 -4.22
C PRO A 27 -25.53 -6.02 -3.13
N GLY A 28 -25.09 -6.49 -1.96
CA GLY A 28 -25.92 -6.62 -0.77
C GLY A 28 -26.32 -5.27 -0.15
N PRO A 29 -27.13 -5.26 0.92
CA PRO A 29 -27.48 -4.03 1.64
C PRO A 29 -26.23 -3.26 2.09
N GLY A 30 -26.18 -1.96 1.78
CA GLY A 30 -25.04 -1.09 2.09
C GLY A 30 -23.81 -1.29 1.20
N GLU A 31 -23.92 -2.11 0.13
CA GLU A 31 -22.83 -2.38 -0.80
C GLU A 31 -23.05 -1.71 -2.17
N LEU A 32 -21.96 -1.60 -2.91
CA LEU A 32 -21.90 -1.13 -4.29
C LEU A 32 -21.37 -2.28 -5.15
N LEU A 33 -21.88 -2.41 -6.37
CA LEU A 33 -21.22 -3.14 -7.45
C LEU A 33 -20.37 -2.14 -8.23
N LEU A 34 -19.09 -2.48 -8.36
CA LEU A 34 -18.14 -1.70 -9.15
C LEU A 34 -17.72 -2.47 -10.40
N ARG A 35 -17.72 -1.80 -11.53
CA ARG A 35 -16.94 -2.20 -12.70
C ARG A 35 -15.51 -1.71 -12.47
N VAL A 36 -14.60 -2.66 -12.29
CA VAL A 36 -13.17 -2.38 -12.01
C VAL A 36 -12.47 -2.03 -13.33
N ARG A 37 -11.79 -0.90 -13.37
CA ARG A 37 -10.99 -0.45 -14.52
C ARG A 37 -9.52 -0.75 -14.33
N TYR A 38 -9.01 -0.51 -13.13
CA TYR A 38 -7.62 -0.74 -12.76
C TYR A 38 -7.51 -1.35 -11.37
N CYS A 39 -6.52 -2.22 -11.17
CA CYS A 39 -6.18 -2.71 -9.85
C CYS A 39 -4.66 -2.78 -9.67
N GLY A 40 -4.13 -2.04 -8.72
CA GLY A 40 -2.71 -2.11 -8.38
C GLY A 40 -2.33 -3.46 -7.76
N ILE A 41 -1.06 -3.81 -7.93
CA ILE A 41 -0.44 -5.02 -7.36
C ILE A 41 0.66 -4.60 -6.39
N CYS A 42 0.72 -5.23 -5.23
CA CYS A 42 1.82 -5.04 -4.29
C CYS A 42 2.36 -6.37 -3.72
N ARG A 43 3.30 -6.27 -2.79
CA ARG A 43 3.87 -7.46 -2.13
C ARG A 43 2.85 -8.24 -1.32
N THR A 44 1.81 -7.61 -0.80
CA THR A 44 0.74 -8.30 -0.05
C THR A 44 0.02 -9.33 -0.94
N ASP A 45 -0.25 -9.00 -2.22
CA ASP A 45 -0.82 -9.96 -3.17
C ASP A 45 0.13 -11.13 -3.43
N LEU A 46 1.44 -10.87 -3.51
CA LEU A 46 2.47 -11.90 -3.65
C LEU A 46 2.53 -12.80 -2.40
N HIS A 47 2.57 -12.22 -1.19
CA HIS A 47 2.56 -12.96 0.08
C HIS A 47 1.31 -13.86 0.19
N LEU A 48 0.16 -13.37 -0.24
CA LEU A 48 -1.07 -14.15 -0.28
C LEU A 48 -0.96 -15.32 -1.27
N VAL A 49 -0.44 -15.07 -2.45
CA VAL A 49 -0.34 -16.07 -3.51
C VAL A 49 0.68 -17.16 -3.18
N GLU A 50 1.81 -16.80 -2.56
CA GLU A 50 2.91 -17.73 -2.24
C GLU A 50 2.74 -18.47 -0.90
N GLY A 51 1.90 -17.98 -0.01
CA GLY A 51 1.58 -18.67 1.25
C GLY A 51 2.22 -18.05 2.50
N ASP A 52 2.93 -16.94 2.40
CA ASP A 52 3.43 -16.20 3.56
C ASP A 52 2.28 -15.64 4.43
N MET A 53 1.12 -15.45 3.81
CA MET A 53 -0.15 -15.15 4.47
C MET A 53 -1.13 -16.32 4.25
N PRO A 54 -1.74 -16.90 5.32
CA PRO A 54 -2.68 -18.01 5.17
C PRO A 54 -3.97 -17.55 4.47
N LEU A 55 -4.53 -18.40 3.59
CA LEU A 55 -5.83 -18.12 2.99
C LEU A 55 -6.94 -18.14 4.04
N ARG A 56 -7.70 -17.05 4.12
CA ARG A 56 -8.90 -16.93 4.98
C ARG A 56 -10.18 -17.35 4.24
N ARG A 57 -10.15 -17.39 2.92
CA ARG A 57 -11.24 -17.83 2.04
C ARG A 57 -10.69 -18.63 0.86
N ARG A 58 -11.40 -19.66 0.42
CA ARG A 58 -11.04 -20.48 -0.74
C ARG A 58 -12.29 -20.84 -1.54
N PRO A 59 -12.32 -20.60 -2.86
CA PRO A 59 -11.36 -19.79 -3.64
C PRO A 59 -11.46 -18.31 -3.31
N ILE A 60 -10.44 -17.52 -3.69
CA ILE A 60 -10.42 -16.06 -3.50
C ILE A 60 -9.97 -15.37 -4.79
N VAL A 61 -10.55 -14.21 -5.08
CA VAL A 61 -10.03 -13.26 -6.07
C VAL A 61 -9.14 -12.26 -5.33
N PRO A 62 -7.82 -12.20 -5.59
CA PRO A 62 -6.92 -11.20 -4.98
C PRO A 62 -7.19 -9.78 -5.46
N GLY A 63 -6.34 -8.83 -5.04
CA GLY A 63 -6.38 -7.43 -5.47
C GLY A 63 -7.11 -6.53 -4.47
N HIS A 64 -6.45 -5.44 -4.09
CA HIS A 64 -6.93 -4.56 -3.03
C HIS A 64 -6.56 -3.08 -3.26
N GLN A 65 -6.32 -2.70 -4.50
CA GLN A 65 -6.02 -1.34 -4.93
C GLN A 65 -6.87 -1.03 -6.16
N ALA A 66 -8.20 -1.24 -6.04
CA ALA A 66 -9.08 -1.16 -7.18
C ALA A 66 -9.58 0.27 -7.43
N VAL A 67 -9.56 0.67 -8.67
CA VAL A 67 -10.23 1.87 -9.20
C VAL A 67 -11.33 1.41 -10.13
N GLY A 68 -12.55 1.87 -9.89
CA GLY A 68 -13.69 1.47 -10.68
C GLY A 68 -14.78 2.53 -10.73
N VAL A 69 -15.86 2.17 -11.42
CA VAL A 69 -17.07 2.99 -11.57
C VAL A 69 -18.23 2.26 -10.92
N ILE A 70 -19.06 2.97 -10.17
CA ILE A 70 -20.27 2.42 -9.54
C ILE A 70 -21.26 2.06 -10.64
N GLU A 71 -21.63 0.79 -10.76
CA GLU A 71 -22.67 0.32 -11.68
C GLU A 71 -24.01 0.13 -10.99
N GLU A 72 -24.01 -0.46 -9.78
CA GLU A 72 -25.22 -0.71 -9.02
C GLU A 72 -25.01 -0.38 -7.54
N MET A 73 -26.11 -0.13 -6.87
CA MET A 73 -26.15 0.19 -5.44
C MET A 73 -27.16 -0.71 -4.74
N GLY A 74 -26.70 -1.40 -3.70
CA GLY A 74 -27.56 -2.19 -2.83
C GLY A 74 -28.49 -1.33 -1.98
N ARG A 75 -29.49 -1.95 -1.38
CA ARG A 75 -30.46 -1.28 -0.52
C ARG A 75 -29.78 -0.51 0.62
N GLY A 76 -30.27 0.70 0.91
CA GLY A 76 -29.79 1.54 2.01
C GLY A 76 -28.51 2.32 1.72
N VAL A 77 -27.94 2.25 0.53
CA VAL A 77 -26.80 3.08 0.13
C VAL A 77 -27.28 4.52 -0.12
N THR A 78 -26.63 5.49 0.54
CA THR A 78 -26.86 6.92 0.37
C THR A 78 -25.57 7.64 0.02
N GLY A 79 -25.63 8.85 -0.56
CA GLY A 79 -24.46 9.69 -0.86
C GLY A 79 -23.59 9.20 -2.03
N CYS A 80 -23.95 8.08 -2.68
CA CYS A 80 -23.30 7.56 -3.87
C CYS A 80 -24.16 7.82 -5.13
N LYS A 81 -23.54 7.75 -6.30
CA LYS A 81 -24.25 7.87 -7.60
C LYS A 81 -23.66 6.87 -8.58
N ARG A 82 -24.53 6.22 -9.37
CA ARG A 82 -24.14 5.40 -10.54
C ARG A 82 -23.26 6.23 -11.48
N GLY A 83 -22.25 5.61 -12.08
CA GLY A 83 -21.28 6.28 -12.94
C GLY A 83 -20.17 7.02 -12.20
N ARG A 84 -20.22 7.15 -10.87
CA ARG A 84 -19.15 7.81 -10.10
C ARG A 84 -17.89 6.95 -10.02
N ARG A 85 -16.72 7.56 -10.25
CA ARG A 85 -15.41 6.95 -10.03
C ARG A 85 -15.11 6.86 -8.54
N VAL A 86 -14.65 5.67 -8.10
CA VAL A 86 -14.26 5.41 -6.71
C VAL A 86 -13.01 4.54 -6.64
N GLY A 87 -12.27 4.70 -5.55
CA GLY A 87 -11.13 3.86 -5.18
C GLY A 87 -11.44 2.99 -3.98
N VAL A 88 -10.90 1.78 -4.00
CA VAL A 88 -11.12 0.76 -2.98
C VAL A 88 -9.79 0.32 -2.41
N PRO A 89 -9.50 0.64 -1.12
CA PRO A 89 -8.29 0.21 -0.43
C PRO A 89 -8.42 -1.22 0.10
N TRP A 90 -7.41 -1.68 0.83
CA TRP A 90 -7.39 -3.03 1.39
C TRP A 90 -8.51 -3.28 2.41
N ILE A 91 -8.81 -2.33 3.30
CA ILE A 91 -9.90 -2.50 4.31
C ILE A 91 -11.25 -2.62 3.60
N ALA A 92 -11.91 -3.78 3.79
CA ALA A 92 -13.24 -4.09 3.29
C ALA A 92 -14.35 -3.85 4.32
N GLY A 93 -13.99 -3.58 5.57
CA GLY A 93 -14.91 -3.28 6.65
C GLY A 93 -14.32 -3.53 8.03
N SER A 94 -14.93 -2.94 9.05
CA SER A 94 -14.61 -3.12 10.46
C SER A 94 -15.91 -3.26 11.26
N CYS A 95 -15.83 -3.64 12.53
CA CYS A 95 -17.04 -3.87 13.35
C CYS A 95 -17.78 -2.59 13.74
N GLY A 96 -17.13 -1.42 13.68
CA GLY A 96 -17.70 -0.13 14.07
C GLY A 96 -17.90 0.08 15.59
N ALA A 97 -17.89 -0.98 16.41
CA ALA A 97 -18.31 -0.94 17.80
C ALA A 97 -17.20 -1.15 18.84
N CYS A 98 -16.06 -1.76 18.49
CA CYS A 98 -14.97 -1.97 19.44
C CYS A 98 -14.26 -0.66 19.81
N MET A 99 -13.46 -0.68 20.86
CA MET A 99 -12.69 0.48 21.33
C MET A 99 -11.87 1.12 20.20
N HIS A 100 -11.18 0.30 19.40
CA HIS A 100 -10.37 0.79 18.28
C HIS A 100 -11.22 1.50 17.21
N CYS A 101 -12.37 0.93 16.84
CA CYS A 101 -13.28 1.56 15.88
C CYS A 101 -13.82 2.89 16.38
N ARG A 102 -14.25 2.96 17.67
CA ARG A 102 -14.77 4.19 18.27
C ARG A 102 -13.72 5.29 18.36
N GLN A 103 -12.44 4.93 18.42
CA GLN A 103 -11.31 5.87 18.47
C GLN A 103 -10.73 6.20 17.07
N GLY A 104 -11.39 5.81 15.97
CA GLY A 104 -10.86 6.04 14.62
C GLY A 104 -9.59 5.25 14.31
N ARG A 105 -9.34 4.15 15.04
CA ARG A 105 -8.23 3.23 14.85
C ARG A 105 -8.73 1.87 14.35
N GLU A 106 -9.70 1.89 13.44
CA GLU A 106 -10.36 0.70 12.92
C GLU A 106 -9.41 -0.28 12.25
N ASN A 107 -8.23 0.17 11.80
CA ASN A 107 -7.16 -0.70 11.30
C ASN A 107 -6.62 -1.68 12.35
N LEU A 108 -6.95 -1.50 13.63
CA LEU A 108 -6.63 -2.39 14.74
C LEU A 108 -7.84 -3.21 15.22
N CYS A 109 -8.96 -3.17 14.50
CA CYS A 109 -10.15 -3.93 14.82
C CYS A 109 -9.89 -5.44 14.60
N GLU A 110 -10.20 -6.27 15.60
CA GLU A 110 -10.03 -7.73 15.51
C GLU A 110 -10.95 -8.38 14.45
N ARG A 111 -12.08 -7.73 14.14
CA ARG A 111 -13.05 -8.17 13.13
C ARG A 111 -12.88 -7.40 11.80
N LEU A 112 -11.65 -7.13 11.39
CA LEU A 112 -11.36 -6.53 10.09
C LEU A 112 -11.64 -7.50 8.95
N ALA A 113 -12.32 -7.00 7.93
CA ALA A 113 -12.41 -7.62 6.62
C ALA A 113 -11.47 -6.92 5.63
N PHE A 114 -10.95 -7.68 4.66
CA PHE A 114 -9.98 -7.20 3.68
C PHE A 114 -10.35 -7.65 2.27
N HIS A 115 -10.33 -6.72 1.32
CA HIS A 115 -10.46 -7.04 -0.10
C HIS A 115 -9.27 -7.87 -0.57
N GLY A 116 -9.53 -8.89 -1.37
CA GLY A 116 -8.51 -9.79 -1.90
C GLY A 116 -7.99 -10.83 -0.91
N TRP A 117 -8.51 -10.89 0.33
CA TRP A 117 -8.08 -11.86 1.36
C TRP A 117 -9.25 -12.53 2.09
N THR A 118 -10.14 -11.75 2.74
CA THR A 118 -11.33 -12.26 3.42
C THR A 118 -12.59 -12.08 2.58
N ARG A 119 -12.55 -11.19 1.60
CA ARG A 119 -13.56 -10.94 0.57
C ARG A 119 -12.87 -10.90 -0.79
N ASP A 120 -13.61 -11.24 -1.86
CA ASP A 120 -13.10 -11.12 -3.23
C ASP A 120 -12.65 -9.68 -3.50
N GLY A 121 -11.57 -9.54 -4.25
CA GLY A 121 -10.90 -8.28 -4.55
C GLY A 121 -11.00 -7.86 -6.01
N GLY A 122 -10.12 -6.93 -6.39
CA GLY A 122 -10.16 -6.23 -7.67
C GLY A 122 -9.40 -6.90 -8.83
N PHE A 123 -8.85 -8.11 -8.67
CA PHE A 123 -8.32 -8.86 -9.83
C PHE A 123 -9.47 -9.50 -10.62
N ALA A 124 -10.46 -8.70 -10.93
CA ALA A 124 -11.66 -9.07 -11.68
C ALA A 124 -12.22 -7.86 -12.42
N SER A 125 -13.10 -8.12 -13.40
CA SER A 125 -13.81 -7.02 -14.08
C SER A 125 -14.86 -6.36 -13.18
N HIS A 126 -15.38 -7.05 -12.16
CA HIS A 126 -16.34 -6.50 -11.20
C HIS A 126 -16.03 -6.96 -9.78
N MET A 127 -16.41 -6.15 -8.80
CA MET A 127 -16.34 -6.49 -7.37
C MET A 127 -17.45 -5.80 -6.59
N THR A 128 -17.90 -6.42 -5.47
CA THR A 128 -18.75 -5.73 -4.49
C THR A 128 -17.89 -5.11 -3.40
N VAL A 129 -18.30 -3.93 -2.92
CA VAL A 129 -17.61 -3.19 -1.87
C VAL A 129 -18.63 -2.50 -0.96
N ARG A 130 -18.38 -2.46 0.34
CA ARG A 130 -19.17 -1.62 1.25
C ARG A 130 -19.06 -0.15 0.84
N ALA A 131 -20.15 0.57 0.84
CA ALA A 131 -20.17 1.98 0.44
C ALA A 131 -19.23 2.87 1.28
N ASP A 132 -19.05 2.54 2.57
CA ASP A 132 -18.12 3.25 3.48
C ASP A 132 -16.64 2.93 3.25
N CYS A 133 -16.33 1.96 2.36
CA CYS A 133 -14.99 1.56 1.93
C CYS A 133 -14.70 1.93 0.45
N ALA A 134 -15.60 2.67 -0.19
CA ALA A 134 -15.42 3.22 -1.53
C ALA A 134 -15.19 4.74 -1.44
N PHE A 135 -14.06 5.22 -1.93
CA PHE A 135 -13.62 6.61 -1.75
C PHE A 135 -13.68 7.38 -3.07
N PRO A 136 -14.23 8.62 -3.07
CA PRO A 136 -14.15 9.50 -4.22
C PRO A 136 -12.71 9.78 -4.61
N LEU A 137 -12.41 9.77 -5.91
CA LEU A 137 -11.06 9.93 -6.42
C LEU A 137 -10.75 11.36 -6.87
N PRO A 138 -9.49 11.83 -6.71
CA PRO A 138 -9.03 13.09 -7.28
C PRO A 138 -9.04 13.03 -8.82
N ARG A 139 -8.91 14.20 -9.46
CA ARG A 139 -8.78 14.32 -10.92
C ARG A 139 -7.37 13.94 -11.39
N LEU A 140 -7.02 12.67 -11.18
CA LEU A 140 -5.78 12.05 -11.66
C LEU A 140 -6.15 10.86 -12.55
N PRO A 141 -5.26 10.43 -13.47
CA PRO A 141 -5.47 9.21 -14.25
C PRO A 141 -5.63 7.99 -13.33
N ASP A 142 -6.57 7.09 -13.66
CA ASP A 142 -6.95 5.96 -12.82
C ASP A 142 -5.77 5.03 -12.50
N GLU A 143 -4.91 4.78 -13.49
CA GLU A 143 -3.71 3.95 -13.33
C GLU A 143 -2.71 4.52 -12.32
N HIS A 144 -2.64 5.85 -12.20
CA HIS A 144 -1.79 6.52 -11.20
C HIS A 144 -2.44 6.58 -9.82
N VAL A 145 -3.77 6.49 -9.75
CA VAL A 145 -4.52 6.48 -8.47
C VAL A 145 -4.50 5.09 -7.83
N ALA A 146 -4.57 4.02 -8.61
CA ALA A 146 -4.61 2.66 -8.07
C ALA A 146 -3.50 2.37 -7.04
N PRO A 147 -2.21 2.69 -7.25
CA PRO A 147 -1.16 2.50 -6.24
C PRO A 147 -1.34 3.35 -4.97
N LEU A 148 -2.05 4.49 -5.05
CA LEU A 148 -2.29 5.33 -3.88
C LEU A 148 -3.16 4.62 -2.84
N LEU A 149 -4.00 3.66 -3.26
CA LEU A 149 -4.97 2.97 -2.40
C LEU A 149 -4.35 1.91 -1.46
N CYS A 150 -3.06 1.57 -1.66
CA CYS A 150 -2.31 0.73 -0.73
C CYS A 150 -0.89 1.28 -0.50
N ALA A 151 -0.01 1.20 -1.49
CA ALA A 151 1.37 1.67 -1.37
C ALA A 151 1.43 3.15 -0.93
N GLY A 152 0.55 3.98 -1.48
CA GLY A 152 0.42 5.39 -1.11
C GLY A 152 -0.11 5.56 0.31
N VAL A 153 -1.25 4.97 0.66
CA VAL A 153 -1.89 5.20 1.95
C VAL A 153 -1.13 4.57 3.11
N VAL A 154 -0.56 3.38 2.94
CA VAL A 154 0.32 2.76 3.96
C VAL A 154 1.60 3.57 4.11
N GLY A 155 2.17 4.03 2.97
CA GLY A 155 3.30 4.95 2.97
C GLY A 155 3.00 6.25 3.73
N TYR A 156 1.86 6.88 3.45
CA TYR A 156 1.41 8.09 4.14
C TYR A 156 1.23 7.87 5.65
N ARG A 157 0.56 6.76 6.02
CA ARG A 157 0.43 6.41 7.44
C ARG A 157 1.79 6.19 8.11
N ALA A 158 2.76 5.59 7.40
CA ALA A 158 4.10 5.41 7.93
C ALA A 158 4.79 6.75 8.22
N LEU A 159 4.63 7.74 7.33
CA LEU A 159 5.14 9.10 7.57
C LEU A 159 4.50 9.72 8.82
N ARG A 160 3.18 9.58 9.00
CA ARG A 160 2.48 10.04 10.20
C ARG A 160 2.95 9.31 11.48
N ARG A 161 3.15 7.98 11.39
CA ARG A 161 3.63 7.17 12.52
C ARG A 161 5.08 7.48 12.88
N ALA A 162 5.88 7.89 11.92
CA ALA A 162 7.25 8.37 12.15
C ALA A 162 7.30 9.78 12.76
N ARG A 163 6.14 10.43 13.02
CA ARG A 163 6.03 11.77 13.62
C ARG A 163 6.85 12.83 12.88
N ILE A 164 6.79 12.80 11.54
CA ILE A 164 7.58 13.69 10.70
C ILE A 164 7.06 15.12 10.84
N GLU A 165 7.98 16.03 11.13
CA GLU A 165 7.74 17.47 11.17
C GLU A 165 8.14 18.10 9.84
N ARG A 166 7.47 19.19 9.45
CA ARG A 166 7.81 19.93 8.22
C ARG A 166 9.24 20.51 8.34
N GLY A 167 9.99 20.45 7.25
CA GLY A 167 11.37 20.93 7.20
C GLY A 167 12.42 20.00 7.79
N SER A 168 12.00 18.92 8.51
CA SER A 168 12.91 17.99 9.17
C SER A 168 13.71 17.11 8.19
N THR A 169 14.77 16.49 8.70
CA THR A 169 15.54 15.48 7.95
C THR A 169 14.94 14.09 8.15
N VAL A 170 14.56 13.44 7.06
CA VAL A 170 13.86 12.14 7.06
C VAL A 170 14.64 11.09 6.31
N ALA A 171 14.84 9.90 6.91
CA ALA A 171 15.48 8.77 6.25
C ALA A 171 14.45 7.75 5.74
N LEU A 172 14.55 7.36 4.46
CA LEU A 172 13.76 6.28 3.86
C LEU A 172 14.66 5.08 3.57
N TRP A 173 14.33 3.94 4.14
CA TRP A 173 15.06 2.68 4.00
C TRP A 173 14.31 1.72 3.09
N GLY A 174 14.81 1.49 1.89
CA GLY A 174 14.11 0.90 0.76
C GLY A 174 13.44 1.97 -0.11
N PHE A 175 13.45 1.75 -1.44
CA PHE A 175 12.87 2.72 -2.39
C PHE A 175 12.07 2.01 -3.47
N GLY A 176 10.91 1.50 -3.07
CA GLY A 176 9.90 0.85 -3.92
C GLY A 176 8.63 1.70 -4.06
N SER A 177 7.50 1.04 -4.32
CA SER A 177 6.19 1.67 -4.57
C SER A 177 5.77 2.68 -3.48
N SER A 178 5.88 2.37 -2.19
CA SER A 178 5.50 3.31 -1.12
C SER A 178 6.48 4.47 -0.97
N ALA A 179 7.78 4.20 -1.07
CA ALA A 179 8.79 5.23 -0.86
C ALA A 179 8.82 6.29 -1.97
N HIS A 180 8.59 5.92 -3.26
CA HIS A 180 8.57 6.90 -4.34
C HIS A 180 7.34 7.83 -4.29
N ILE A 181 6.23 7.38 -3.70
CA ILE A 181 5.09 8.24 -3.39
C ILE A 181 5.41 9.09 -2.15
N GLY A 182 5.97 8.47 -1.11
CA GLY A 182 6.29 9.11 0.15
C GLY A 182 7.28 10.27 0.01
N ILE A 183 8.31 10.15 -0.84
CA ILE A 183 9.28 11.24 -1.06
C ILE A 183 8.63 12.48 -1.65
N GLN A 184 7.63 12.35 -2.52
CA GLN A 184 6.91 13.49 -3.09
C GLN A 184 6.11 14.24 -2.01
N ILE A 185 5.51 13.51 -1.06
CA ILE A 185 4.83 14.08 0.10
C ILE A 185 5.84 14.79 1.01
N LEU A 186 6.96 14.15 1.31
CA LEU A 186 8.03 14.72 2.14
C LEU A 186 8.61 16.01 1.52
N ARG A 187 8.79 16.02 0.22
CA ARG A 187 9.21 17.22 -0.51
C ARG A 187 8.20 18.37 -0.41
N HIS A 188 6.90 18.04 -0.50
CA HIS A 188 5.83 19.03 -0.26
C HIS A 188 5.82 19.53 1.20
N TRP A 189 6.32 18.75 2.14
CA TRP A 189 6.52 19.16 3.54
C TRP A 189 7.86 19.81 3.79
N ASP A 190 8.61 20.19 2.74
CA ASP A 190 9.92 20.83 2.77
C ASP A 190 11.02 20.02 3.48
N CYS A 191 10.82 18.69 3.65
CA CYS A 191 11.76 17.81 4.31
C CYS A 191 13.02 17.57 3.47
N LYS A 192 14.16 17.41 4.15
CA LYS A 192 15.40 16.88 3.57
C LYS A 192 15.35 15.36 3.59
N VAL A 193 15.31 14.71 2.42
CA VAL A 193 15.10 13.26 2.35
C VAL A 193 16.39 12.53 2.02
N GLN A 194 16.81 11.64 2.92
CA GLN A 194 17.93 10.72 2.76
C GLN A 194 17.38 9.34 2.39
N VAL A 195 17.90 8.73 1.33
CA VAL A 195 17.41 7.44 0.83
C VAL A 195 18.49 6.37 0.90
N PHE A 196 18.18 5.25 1.57
CA PHE A 196 19.03 4.08 1.68
C PHE A 196 18.46 2.94 0.83
N THR A 197 19.11 2.59 -0.29
CA THR A 197 18.64 1.50 -1.16
C THR A 197 19.79 0.80 -1.88
N ARG A 198 19.63 -0.52 -2.13
CA ARG A 198 20.64 -1.36 -2.78
C ARG A 198 20.72 -1.14 -4.29
N SER A 199 19.56 -0.99 -4.92
CA SER A 199 19.43 -0.94 -6.39
C SER A 199 19.93 0.39 -6.94
N ARG A 200 20.87 0.37 -7.89
CA ARG A 200 21.33 1.58 -8.61
C ARG A 200 20.18 2.29 -9.33
N ALA A 201 19.25 1.52 -9.91
CA ALA A 201 18.04 2.08 -10.56
C ALA A 201 17.19 2.86 -9.55
N HIS A 202 16.92 2.28 -8.35
CA HIS A 202 16.20 2.98 -7.29
C HIS A 202 16.98 4.19 -6.74
N GLN A 203 18.31 4.14 -6.71
CA GLN A 203 19.13 5.29 -6.32
C GLN A 203 18.98 6.45 -7.32
N GLY A 204 19.03 6.17 -8.63
CA GLY A 204 18.78 7.15 -9.68
C GLY A 204 17.38 7.73 -9.59
N HIS A 205 16.36 6.88 -9.39
CA HIS A 205 14.97 7.31 -9.23
C HIS A 205 14.78 8.22 -8.00
N ALA A 206 15.37 7.87 -6.86
CA ALA A 206 15.32 8.69 -5.65
C ALA A 206 15.93 10.10 -5.87
N ARG A 207 17.07 10.18 -6.56
CA ARG A 207 17.69 11.47 -6.93
C ARG A 207 16.78 12.29 -7.84
N ALA A 208 16.20 11.65 -8.86
CA ALA A 208 15.28 12.32 -9.79
C ALA A 208 14.03 12.89 -9.07
N LEU A 209 13.58 12.23 -8.00
CA LEU A 209 12.47 12.71 -7.16
C LEU A 209 12.91 13.71 -6.07
N GLY A 210 14.19 14.11 -6.04
CA GLY A 210 14.69 15.17 -5.18
C GLY A 210 15.14 14.71 -3.80
N ALA A 211 15.64 13.46 -3.66
CA ALA A 211 16.36 13.06 -2.46
C ALA A 211 17.61 13.94 -2.26
N SER A 212 17.78 14.48 -1.06
CA SER A 212 18.95 15.33 -0.71
C SER A 212 20.24 14.51 -0.61
N TRP A 213 20.10 13.20 -0.30
CA TRP A 213 21.21 12.26 -0.29
C TRP A 213 20.71 10.85 -0.60
N VAL A 214 21.54 10.04 -1.25
CA VAL A 214 21.23 8.65 -1.61
C VAL A 214 22.46 7.77 -1.44
N GLY A 215 22.31 6.67 -0.68
CA GLY A 215 23.37 5.71 -0.46
C GLY A 215 22.92 4.26 -0.33
N SER A 216 23.88 3.36 -0.20
CA SER A 216 23.58 1.95 0.11
C SER A 216 23.11 1.81 1.56
N PRO A 217 22.44 0.71 1.94
CA PRO A 217 22.05 0.47 3.34
C PRO A 217 23.22 0.33 4.33
N LYS A 218 24.46 0.22 3.82
CA LYS A 218 25.70 0.18 4.62
C LYS A 218 26.36 1.55 4.75
N ALA A 219 25.92 2.55 3.97
CA ALA A 219 26.51 3.88 3.98
C ALA A 219 26.08 4.66 5.23
N ARG A 220 26.86 5.69 5.56
CA ARG A 220 26.47 6.73 6.52
C ARG A 220 25.95 7.92 5.76
N ALA A 221 24.81 8.44 6.18
CA ALA A 221 24.31 9.72 5.68
C ALA A 221 25.12 10.90 6.27
N PRO A 222 25.11 12.07 5.61
CA PRO A 222 25.87 13.24 6.05
C PRO A 222 25.39 13.82 7.38
N SER A 223 24.13 13.55 7.77
CA SER A 223 23.54 13.98 9.04
C SER A 223 22.61 12.92 9.58
N LEU A 224 22.34 12.93 10.89
CA LEU A 224 21.30 12.12 11.50
C LEU A 224 19.93 12.59 11.01
N SER A 225 18.99 11.65 10.89
CA SER A 225 17.59 11.93 10.56
C SER A 225 16.77 12.04 11.86
N GLU A 226 15.85 12.98 11.90
CA GLU A 226 14.91 13.16 13.02
C GLU A 226 13.79 12.12 13.00
N SER A 227 13.45 11.65 11.78
CA SER A 227 12.49 10.57 11.57
C SER A 227 12.99 9.60 10.50
N ALA A 228 12.57 8.34 10.60
CA ALA A 228 12.93 7.33 9.61
C ALA A 228 11.75 6.38 9.33
N VAL A 229 11.68 5.87 8.09
CA VAL A 229 10.72 4.84 7.70
C VAL A 229 11.45 3.71 6.98
N ILE A 230 11.22 2.46 7.40
CA ILE A 230 11.67 1.27 6.68
C ILE A 230 10.51 0.73 5.86
N TYR A 231 10.68 0.72 4.52
CA TYR A 231 9.76 0.16 3.54
C TYR A 231 10.21 -1.19 2.97
N ALA A 232 11.33 -1.72 3.45
CA ALA A 232 11.83 -3.01 3.03
C ALA A 232 11.59 -4.06 4.14
N PRO A 233 11.12 -5.28 3.81
CA PRO A 233 10.79 -6.32 4.80
C PRO A 233 12.04 -7.00 5.39
N VAL A 234 13.02 -6.21 5.83
CA VAL A 234 14.35 -6.68 6.25
C VAL A 234 14.68 -6.16 7.64
N GLY A 235 14.55 -7.03 8.66
CA GLY A 235 14.80 -6.69 10.08
C GLY A 235 16.21 -6.17 10.36
N GLU A 236 17.22 -6.65 9.64
CA GLU A 236 18.61 -6.19 9.71
C GLU A 236 18.79 -4.67 9.44
N LEU A 237 17.80 -4.02 8.84
CA LEU A 237 17.84 -2.58 8.62
C LEU A 237 17.53 -1.79 9.89
N VAL A 238 16.85 -2.37 10.88
CA VAL A 238 16.42 -1.68 12.10
C VAL A 238 17.61 -1.12 12.88
N PRO A 239 18.63 -1.91 13.27
CA PRO A 239 19.79 -1.36 13.98
C PRO A 239 20.58 -0.35 13.12
N ARG A 240 20.59 -0.50 11.80
CA ARG A 240 21.23 0.47 10.90
C ARG A 240 20.49 1.79 10.85
N ALA A 241 19.16 1.74 10.78
CA ALA A 241 18.31 2.93 10.82
C ALA A 241 18.43 3.66 12.15
N LEU A 242 18.48 2.92 13.27
CA LEU A 242 18.67 3.50 14.60
C LEU A 242 20.03 4.19 14.77
N ARG A 243 21.12 3.71 14.12
CA ARG A 243 22.41 4.41 14.10
C ARG A 243 22.38 5.75 13.36
N ASN A 244 21.50 5.87 12.37
CA ASN A 244 21.30 7.10 11.59
C ASN A 244 20.17 7.99 12.13
N LEU A 245 19.51 7.60 13.22
CA LEU A 245 18.41 8.33 13.84
C LEU A 245 18.94 9.23 14.96
N ALA A 246 18.49 10.47 14.99
CA ALA A 246 18.82 11.44 16.02
C ALA A 246 18.23 11.02 17.39
N PRO A 247 18.77 11.54 18.51
CA PRO A 247 18.09 11.46 19.83
C PRO A 247 16.64 11.96 19.72
N GLY A 248 15.72 11.31 20.43
CA GLY A 248 14.26 11.60 20.37
C GLY A 248 13.57 11.17 19.07
N GLY A 249 14.32 10.72 18.07
CA GLY A 249 13.77 10.41 16.75
C GLY A 249 12.87 9.16 16.74
N THR A 250 12.00 9.08 15.73
CA THR A 250 11.06 7.96 15.55
C THR A 250 11.35 7.17 14.28
N LEU A 251 11.47 5.85 14.41
CA LEU A 251 11.58 4.88 13.33
C LEU A 251 10.28 4.12 13.14
N ALA A 252 9.63 4.23 11.98
CA ALA A 252 8.44 3.47 11.61
C ALA A 252 8.78 2.30 10.68
N LEU A 253 8.25 1.10 10.99
CA LEU A 253 8.37 -0.12 10.19
C LEU A 253 7.10 -0.31 9.38
N ALA A 254 7.17 -0.18 8.06
CA ALA A 254 6.01 -0.01 7.19
C ALA A 254 5.74 -1.22 6.27
N ASP A 255 5.97 -2.43 6.74
CA ASP A 255 5.64 -3.65 6.01
C ASP A 255 4.76 -4.57 6.87
N ILE A 256 3.93 -5.39 6.21
CA ILE A 256 3.07 -6.39 6.88
C ILE A 256 3.86 -7.63 7.31
N HIS A 257 4.94 -7.91 6.63
CA HIS A 257 5.87 -9.00 6.90
C HIS A 257 7.29 -8.45 7.00
N MET A 258 8.06 -8.96 7.94
CA MET A 258 9.46 -8.57 8.10
C MET A 258 10.26 -9.78 8.57
N THR A 259 11.49 -9.93 8.07
CA THR A 259 12.40 -10.93 8.64
C THR A 259 12.64 -10.63 10.13
N PRO A 260 13.02 -11.63 10.95
CA PRO A 260 13.26 -11.42 12.37
C PRO A 260 14.13 -10.19 12.65
N LEU A 261 13.77 -9.45 13.68
CA LEU A 261 14.58 -8.34 14.16
C LEU A 261 15.82 -8.94 14.84
N PRO A 262 17.03 -8.48 14.51
CA PRO A 262 18.24 -8.99 15.15
C PRO A 262 18.33 -8.52 16.60
N THR A 263 19.03 -9.27 17.43
CA THR A 263 19.49 -8.79 18.73
C THR A 263 20.32 -7.52 18.54
N MET A 264 20.07 -6.50 19.36
CA MET A 264 20.78 -5.22 19.28
C MET A 264 21.07 -4.67 20.68
N GLU A 265 22.12 -3.89 20.76
CA GLU A 265 22.49 -3.21 22.00
C GLU A 265 21.48 -2.12 22.36
N TYR A 266 21.14 -2.00 23.65
CA TYR A 266 20.25 -0.96 24.16
C TYR A 266 20.74 0.46 23.83
N ALA A 267 22.03 0.68 23.72
CA ALA A 267 22.64 1.93 23.30
C ALA A 267 22.07 2.50 21.97
N LEU A 268 21.55 1.65 21.09
CA LEU A 268 20.89 2.08 19.86
C LEU A 268 19.50 2.70 20.08
N LEU A 269 18.81 2.32 21.17
CA LEU A 269 17.50 2.89 21.57
C LEU A 269 17.65 3.99 22.61
N TRP A 270 18.76 3.99 23.32
CA TRP A 270 19.09 5.02 24.31
C TRP A 270 18.89 6.42 23.73
N LYS A 271 18.55 7.40 24.53
CA LYS A 271 18.22 8.78 24.16
C LYS A 271 16.84 8.94 23.53
N GLU A 272 15.84 8.30 24.12
CA GLU A 272 14.41 8.44 23.81
C GLU A 272 13.99 8.11 22.36
N LYS A 273 14.78 7.28 21.67
CA LYS A 273 14.41 6.83 20.33
C LYS A 273 13.20 5.89 20.39
N THR A 274 12.27 6.08 19.46
CA THR A 274 11.05 5.27 19.35
C THR A 274 11.15 4.35 18.13
N VAL A 275 10.78 3.07 18.29
CA VAL A 275 10.50 2.15 17.17
C VAL A 275 9.02 1.82 17.19
N THR A 276 8.33 2.00 16.08
CA THR A 276 6.89 1.72 15.95
C THR A 276 6.59 0.97 14.67
N SER A 277 5.53 0.14 14.67
CA SER A 277 5.03 -0.53 13.48
C SER A 277 3.87 0.22 12.85
N VAL A 278 3.56 -0.14 11.61
CA VAL A 278 2.43 0.36 10.83
C VAL A 278 1.52 -0.81 10.49
N ALA A 279 0.28 -0.76 10.98
CA ALA A 279 -0.73 -1.77 10.68
C ALA A 279 -1.72 -1.20 9.65
N ASN A 280 -1.46 -1.45 8.36
CA ASN A 280 -2.33 -0.99 7.27
C ASN A 280 -2.61 0.54 7.33
N SER A 281 -3.86 0.94 7.11
CA SER A 281 -4.33 2.33 7.16
C SER A 281 -5.73 2.40 7.73
N THR A 282 -6.17 3.59 8.14
CA THR A 282 -7.56 3.88 8.46
C THR A 282 -8.27 4.47 7.24
N ARG A 283 -9.61 4.53 7.29
CA ARG A 283 -10.40 5.26 6.28
C ARG A 283 -10.03 6.75 6.21
N ASP A 284 -9.65 7.33 7.33
CA ASP A 284 -9.21 8.73 7.37
C ASP A 284 -7.86 8.92 6.70
N ASP A 285 -6.90 8.01 6.89
CA ASP A 285 -5.64 8.05 6.15
C ASP A 285 -5.88 8.04 4.62
N VAL A 286 -6.85 7.23 4.15
CA VAL A 286 -7.23 7.21 2.73
C VAL A 286 -7.80 8.56 2.28
N ARG A 287 -8.75 9.11 3.03
CA ARG A 287 -9.35 10.41 2.70
C ARG A 287 -8.32 11.54 2.68
N GLU A 288 -7.44 11.56 3.68
CA GLU A 288 -6.38 12.57 3.79
C GLU A 288 -5.38 12.47 2.63
N LEU A 289 -4.91 11.26 2.31
CA LEU A 289 -4.00 11.07 1.18
C LEU A 289 -4.65 11.48 -0.15
N LEU A 290 -5.90 11.07 -0.40
CA LEU A 290 -6.58 11.41 -1.65
C LEU A 290 -6.84 12.93 -1.76
N ARG A 291 -7.13 13.63 -0.64
CA ARG A 291 -7.19 15.09 -0.62
C ARG A 291 -5.82 15.74 -0.89
N LEU A 292 -4.76 15.17 -0.32
CA LEU A 292 -3.40 15.63 -0.58
C LEU A 292 -3.02 15.43 -2.05
N ALA A 293 -3.33 14.26 -2.62
CA ALA A 293 -3.10 13.95 -4.03
C ALA A 293 -3.87 14.87 -5.00
N ALA A 294 -4.98 15.48 -4.55
CA ALA A 294 -5.69 16.52 -5.32
C ALA A 294 -4.97 17.88 -5.31
N ARG A 295 -4.15 18.14 -4.30
CA ARG A 295 -3.45 19.43 -4.11
C ARG A 295 -2.04 19.43 -4.67
N ILE A 296 -1.35 18.31 -4.59
CA ILE A 296 0.01 18.12 -5.13
C ILE A 296 -0.06 17.07 -6.25
N PRO A 297 0.69 17.26 -7.36
CA PRO A 297 0.65 16.35 -8.50
C PRO A 297 1.40 15.05 -8.17
N LEU A 298 0.85 14.24 -7.24
CA LEU A 298 1.42 12.93 -6.92
C LEU A 298 1.41 12.05 -8.17
N ARG A 299 2.58 11.60 -8.59
CA ARG A 299 2.75 10.70 -9.72
C ARG A 299 3.26 9.35 -9.22
N SER A 300 2.46 8.31 -9.44
CA SER A 300 2.94 6.94 -9.31
C SER A 300 3.55 6.52 -10.64
N GLU A 301 4.80 6.07 -10.65
CA GLU A 301 5.30 5.34 -11.82
C GLU A 301 4.61 3.99 -11.89
N VAL A 302 4.05 3.64 -13.05
CA VAL A 302 3.25 2.43 -13.23
C VAL A 302 3.68 1.65 -14.47
N THR A 303 3.59 0.32 -14.37
CA THR A 303 3.67 -0.60 -15.50
C THR A 303 2.32 -1.30 -15.60
N LEU A 304 1.65 -1.16 -16.75
CA LEU A 304 0.34 -1.74 -17.00
C LEU A 304 0.46 -3.19 -17.48
N PHE A 305 -0.43 -4.04 -17.01
CA PHE A 305 -0.60 -5.42 -17.43
C PHE A 305 -2.07 -5.70 -17.65
N PRO A 306 -2.48 -6.40 -18.73
CA PRO A 306 -3.84 -6.93 -18.84
C PRO A 306 -4.19 -7.81 -17.63
N LEU A 307 -5.48 -7.88 -17.27
CA LEU A 307 -5.94 -8.67 -16.11
C LEU A 307 -5.41 -10.12 -16.16
N GLU A 308 -5.45 -10.77 -17.33
CA GLU A 308 -5.03 -12.15 -17.55
C GLU A 308 -3.53 -12.38 -17.32
N LYS A 309 -2.75 -11.29 -17.31
CA LYS A 309 -1.30 -11.28 -17.05
C LYS A 309 -0.94 -11.07 -15.58
N ALA A 310 -1.89 -11.24 -14.66
CA ALA A 310 -1.67 -11.05 -13.22
C ALA A 310 -0.51 -11.91 -12.66
N ASN A 311 -0.30 -13.13 -13.15
CA ASN A 311 0.84 -13.96 -12.74
C ASN A 311 2.18 -13.36 -13.18
N GLU A 312 2.27 -12.82 -14.39
CA GLU A 312 3.47 -12.15 -14.89
C GLU A 312 3.76 -10.86 -14.11
N ALA A 313 2.71 -10.09 -13.81
CA ALA A 313 2.82 -8.88 -13.01
C ALA A 313 3.30 -9.17 -11.58
N LEU A 314 2.77 -10.20 -10.92
CA LEU A 314 3.25 -10.67 -9.61
C LEU A 314 4.72 -11.14 -9.66
N LEU A 315 5.12 -11.85 -10.72
CA LEU A 315 6.50 -12.28 -10.92
C LEU A 315 7.44 -11.08 -11.11
N ALA A 316 7.01 -10.03 -11.82
CA ALA A 316 7.77 -8.80 -11.96
C ALA A 316 7.96 -8.07 -10.61
N VAL A 317 6.92 -8.04 -9.75
CA VAL A 317 7.00 -7.53 -8.36
C VAL A 317 8.00 -8.34 -7.54
N LYS A 318 7.94 -9.68 -7.59
CA LYS A 318 8.87 -10.59 -6.88
C LYS A 318 10.32 -10.30 -7.23
N ARG A 319 10.60 -10.15 -8.52
CA ARG A 319 11.95 -9.92 -9.07
C ARG A 319 12.44 -8.48 -8.92
N SER A 320 11.63 -7.59 -8.35
CA SER A 320 11.95 -6.15 -8.22
C SER A 320 12.39 -5.51 -9.55
N ARG A 321 11.77 -5.91 -10.67
CA ARG A 321 12.09 -5.43 -12.03
C ARG A 321 11.27 -4.22 -12.46
N LEU A 322 10.41 -3.72 -11.56
CA LEU A 322 9.53 -2.58 -11.84
C LEU A 322 10.14 -1.28 -11.30
N ARG A 323 9.94 -0.19 -12.04
CA ARG A 323 10.01 1.15 -11.50
C ARG A 323 8.61 1.53 -11.03
N GLY A 324 8.45 1.88 -9.74
CA GLY A 324 7.13 2.19 -9.18
C GLY A 324 6.26 0.97 -8.92
N SER A 325 5.08 0.87 -9.52
CA SER A 325 4.03 -0.10 -9.22
C SER A 325 3.55 -0.86 -10.46
N ALA A 326 3.15 -2.12 -10.29
CA ALA A 326 2.38 -2.84 -11.30
C ALA A 326 0.90 -2.51 -11.14
N VAL A 327 0.18 -2.39 -12.26
CA VAL A 327 -1.26 -2.15 -12.28
C VAL A 327 -1.91 -3.04 -13.34
N LEU A 328 -2.91 -3.81 -12.93
CA LEU A 328 -3.77 -4.53 -13.87
C LEU A 328 -4.77 -3.58 -14.49
N VAL A 329 -5.00 -3.73 -15.78
CA VAL A 329 -6.05 -3.02 -16.52
C VAL A 329 -7.09 -4.00 -17.01
N ASN A 330 -8.35 -3.69 -16.76
CA ASN A 330 -9.48 -4.33 -17.42
C ASN A 330 -9.81 -3.50 -18.65
N GLU A 331 -9.64 -4.08 -19.83
CA GLU A 331 -10.17 -3.48 -21.06
C GLU A 331 -11.69 -3.38 -20.94
N ALA A 332 -12.23 -2.23 -21.40
CA ALA A 332 -13.65 -1.92 -21.35
C ALA A 332 -14.47 -2.87 -22.24
#